data_287e3ee699276ba762eb2df931176a8c
#
_entry.id   287e3ee699276ba762eb2df931176a8c
#
_cell.length_a   1.000
_cell.length_b   1.000
_cell.length_c   1.000
_cell.angle_alpha   90.00
_cell.angle_beta   90.00
_cell.angle_gamma   90.00
#
_symmetry.space_group_name_H-M   'P 1'
#
loop_
_entity.id
_entity.type
_entity.pdbx_description
1 polymer ?
#
loop_
_entity_poly.entity_id
_entity_poly.type
_entity_poly.pdbx_seq_one_letter_code
_entity_poly.pdbx_strand_id
1 'polypeptide(L)'
;MRFKLTYIILASLILSGFFFWNCATPDKTKALKSKPEFYFKMKSVDRGRFLVKKLGCNDCHTAGYLKSKGNVPESKWLTGDTIGWRGPLGTSYGSNLRLLIGAFTEEEWIKMAKTLKSRPPMPHPILNAMDNEDLQAIYWFIRYLGPSGKHVPAFKPAG
;
A
#
# COMPACT_ATOMS: atom_id res chain seq x y z
N MET A 1 -37.70 -12.93 -88.48
CA MET A 1 -36.54 -12.43 -87.71
C MET A 1 -36.96 -12.46 -86.25
N ARG A 2 -36.39 -13.41 -85.49
CA ARG A 2 -36.73 -13.61 -84.07
C ARG A 2 -35.49 -13.27 -83.29
N PHE A 3 -35.53 -12.18 -82.49
CA PHE A 3 -34.48 -11.87 -81.49
C PHE A 3 -34.72 -12.68 -80.24
N LYS A 4 -33.72 -13.56 -79.92
CA LYS A 4 -33.67 -14.23 -78.62
C LYS A 4 -32.92 -13.32 -77.68
N LEU A 5 -33.65 -12.83 -76.72
CA LEU A 5 -33.09 -12.03 -75.61
C LEU A 5 -32.52 -13.02 -74.53
N THR A 6 -31.22 -13.12 -74.51
CA THR A 6 -30.51 -13.96 -73.45
C THR A 6 -30.38 -13.12 -72.22
N TYR A 7 -31.09 -13.48 -71.14
CA TYR A 7 -30.91 -12.89 -69.80
C TYR A 7 -29.65 -13.43 -69.20
N ILE A 8 -28.65 -12.55 -69.05
CA ILE A 8 -27.47 -12.81 -68.23
C ILE A 8 -27.85 -12.46 -66.79
N ILE A 9 -28.08 -13.48 -65.95
CA ILE A 9 -28.24 -13.29 -64.55
C ILE A 9 -26.87 -13.11 -63.94
N LEU A 10 -26.49 -11.85 -63.62
CA LEU A 10 -25.32 -11.56 -62.81
C LEU A 10 -25.71 -11.83 -61.36
N ALA A 11 -25.29 -13.01 -60.86
CA ALA A 11 -25.33 -13.30 -59.47
C ALA A 11 -24.23 -12.51 -58.76
N SER A 12 -24.58 -11.33 -58.21
CA SER A 12 -23.73 -10.59 -57.29
C SER A 12 -23.68 -11.31 -55.94
N LEU A 13 -22.59 -12.07 -55.71
CA LEU A 13 -22.22 -12.58 -54.39
C LEU A 13 -21.93 -11.40 -53.48
N ILE A 14 -22.92 -11.01 -52.71
CA ILE A 14 -22.70 -10.12 -51.55
C ILE A 14 -22.03 -10.96 -50.47
N LEU A 15 -20.69 -10.86 -50.42
CA LEU A 15 -19.92 -11.30 -49.24
C LEU A 15 -20.26 -10.34 -48.09
N SER A 16 -21.34 -10.63 -47.38
CA SER A 16 -21.57 -10.03 -46.07
C SER A 16 -20.58 -10.59 -45.08
N GLY A 17 -19.41 -9.91 -44.98
CA GLY A 17 -18.47 -10.15 -43.91
C GLY A 17 -19.14 -9.85 -42.57
N PHE A 18 -19.64 -10.88 -41.91
CA PHE A 18 -19.98 -10.81 -40.49
C PHE A 18 -18.71 -10.54 -39.72
N PHE A 19 -18.41 -9.24 -39.50
CA PHE A 19 -17.50 -8.85 -38.44
C PHE A 19 -18.13 -9.30 -37.11
N PHE A 20 -17.82 -10.51 -36.69
CA PHE A 20 -18.02 -10.91 -35.30
C PHE A 20 -17.11 -10.01 -34.44
N TRP A 21 -17.64 -8.88 -34.00
CA TRP A 21 -17.07 -8.12 -32.91
C TRP A 21 -17.09 -9.04 -31.71
N ASN A 22 -15.96 -9.69 -31.47
CA ASN A 22 -15.74 -10.50 -30.30
C ASN A 22 -15.69 -9.55 -29.09
N CYS A 23 -16.88 -9.17 -28.64
CA CYS A 23 -17.04 -8.46 -27.36
C CYS A 23 -16.65 -9.47 -26.29
N ALA A 24 -15.35 -9.52 -25.97
CA ALA A 24 -14.84 -10.34 -24.88
C ALA A 24 -15.57 -9.89 -23.62
N THR A 25 -16.61 -10.61 -23.25
CA THR A 25 -17.27 -10.39 -21.96
C THR A 25 -16.22 -10.57 -20.89
N PRO A 26 -16.01 -9.57 -20.00
CA PRO A 26 -15.01 -9.72 -18.95
C PRO A 26 -15.35 -10.98 -18.15
N ASP A 27 -14.36 -11.84 -18.01
CA ASP A 27 -14.49 -13.11 -17.31
C ASP A 27 -14.96 -12.84 -15.87
N LYS A 28 -16.25 -13.05 -15.63
CA LYS A 28 -16.89 -12.87 -14.32
C LYS A 28 -16.25 -13.74 -13.25
N THR A 29 -15.63 -14.87 -13.64
CA THR A 29 -14.92 -15.75 -12.70
C THR A 29 -13.61 -15.14 -12.24
N LYS A 30 -12.90 -14.40 -13.11
CA LYS A 30 -11.68 -13.67 -12.76
C LYS A 30 -11.98 -12.47 -11.88
N ALA A 31 -13.08 -11.75 -12.17
CA ALA A 31 -13.55 -10.64 -11.35
C ALA A 31 -14.05 -11.11 -9.96
N LEU A 32 -14.61 -12.31 -9.86
CA LEU A 32 -15.06 -12.89 -8.59
C LEU A 32 -13.90 -13.39 -7.73
N LYS A 33 -12.81 -13.88 -8.34
CA LYS A 33 -11.59 -14.30 -7.63
C LYS A 33 -10.79 -13.11 -7.06
N SER A 34 -10.87 -11.95 -7.68
CA SER A 34 -10.16 -10.74 -7.21
C SER A 34 -10.88 -10.02 -6.05
N LYS A 35 -12.21 -10.15 -5.94
CA LYS A 35 -13.00 -9.51 -4.88
C LYS A 35 -12.60 -9.93 -3.45
N PRO A 36 -12.38 -11.21 -3.12
CA PRO A 36 -11.96 -11.61 -1.78
C PRO A 36 -10.61 -11.04 -1.38
N GLU A 37 -9.63 -11.04 -2.28
CA GLU A 37 -8.29 -10.51 -2.00
C GLU A 37 -8.30 -8.99 -1.80
N PHE A 38 -9.02 -8.27 -2.66
CA PHE A 38 -9.20 -6.82 -2.51
C PHE A 38 -9.89 -6.48 -1.20
N TYR A 39 -10.96 -7.19 -0.86
CA TYR A 39 -11.69 -6.99 0.39
C TYR A 39 -10.83 -7.30 1.62
N PHE A 40 -10.04 -8.36 1.57
CA PHE A 40 -9.09 -8.71 2.62
C PHE A 40 -8.04 -7.62 2.82
N LYS A 41 -7.44 -7.12 1.73
CA LYS A 41 -6.47 -6.02 1.77
C LYS A 41 -7.08 -4.74 2.37
N MET A 42 -8.30 -4.38 2.00
CA MET A 42 -8.98 -3.21 2.56
C MET A 42 -9.24 -3.37 4.05
N LYS A 43 -9.70 -4.54 4.51
CA LYS A 43 -9.83 -4.84 5.94
C LYS A 43 -8.50 -4.74 6.68
N SER A 44 -7.42 -5.22 6.07
CA SER A 44 -6.07 -5.13 6.63
C SER A 44 -5.61 -3.68 6.74
N VAL A 45 -5.90 -2.84 5.74
CA VAL A 45 -5.58 -1.40 5.78
C VAL A 45 -6.30 -0.70 6.94
N ASP A 46 -7.59 -0.97 7.15
CA ASP A 46 -8.37 -0.37 8.25
C ASP A 46 -7.87 -0.85 9.61
N ARG A 47 -7.54 -2.14 9.74
CA ARG A 47 -6.91 -2.71 10.94
C ARG A 47 -5.55 -2.05 11.20
N GLY A 48 -4.72 -1.91 10.19
CA GLY A 48 -3.40 -1.27 10.30
C GLY A 48 -3.50 0.20 10.71
N ARG A 49 -4.44 0.95 10.12
CA ARG A 49 -4.74 2.34 10.53
C ARG A 49 -5.10 2.42 12.01
N PHE A 50 -5.98 1.54 12.47
CA PHE A 50 -6.35 1.47 13.87
C PHE A 50 -5.15 1.18 14.77
N LEU A 51 -4.33 0.18 14.42
CA LEU A 51 -3.14 -0.21 15.19
C LEU A 51 -2.11 0.90 15.26
N VAL A 52 -1.76 1.52 14.13
CA VAL A 52 -0.83 2.66 14.08
C VAL A 52 -1.25 3.78 15.01
N LYS A 53 -2.54 4.10 15.06
CA LYS A 53 -3.09 5.10 15.96
C LYS A 53 -3.11 4.63 17.42
N LYS A 54 -3.57 3.39 17.66
CA LYS A 54 -3.76 2.84 19.01
C LYS A 54 -2.45 2.59 19.74
N LEU A 55 -1.42 2.16 19.02
CA LEU A 55 -0.10 1.85 19.57
C LEU A 55 0.85 3.06 19.61
N GLY A 56 0.38 4.25 19.23
CA GLY A 56 1.15 5.47 19.30
C GLY A 56 2.30 5.58 18.29
N CYS A 57 2.26 4.86 17.17
CA CYS A 57 3.31 4.94 16.14
C CYS A 57 3.49 6.39 15.64
N ASN A 58 2.37 7.12 15.50
CA ASN A 58 2.40 8.51 15.06
C ASN A 58 3.10 9.45 16.03
N ASP A 59 3.17 9.12 17.32
CA ASP A 59 3.73 10.01 18.35
C ASP A 59 5.20 10.35 18.06
N CYS A 60 5.93 9.39 17.49
CA CYS A 60 7.34 9.55 17.12
C CYS A 60 7.56 9.61 15.59
N HIS A 61 6.66 8.97 14.81
CA HIS A 61 6.89 8.80 13.37
C HIS A 61 6.09 9.79 12.51
N THR A 62 5.39 10.75 13.12
CA THR A 62 4.64 11.80 12.42
C THR A 62 4.95 13.16 13.01
N ALA A 63 5.56 14.03 12.23
CA ALA A 63 5.96 15.36 12.68
C ALA A 63 4.78 16.16 13.28
N GLY A 64 4.97 16.66 14.50
CA GLY A 64 4.00 17.49 15.18
C GLY A 64 2.76 16.77 15.74
N TYR A 65 2.68 15.44 15.66
CA TYR A 65 1.48 14.68 16.06
C TYR A 65 1.15 14.87 17.55
N LEU A 66 2.11 14.69 18.45
CA LEU A 66 1.92 14.93 19.88
C LEU A 66 1.56 16.39 20.18
N LYS A 67 2.27 17.33 19.55
CA LYS A 67 2.04 18.78 19.77
C LYS A 67 0.61 19.19 19.36
N SER A 68 0.08 18.61 18.29
CA SER A 68 -1.27 18.87 17.81
C SER A 68 -2.36 17.99 18.47
N LYS A 69 -1.99 17.18 19.47
CA LYS A 69 -2.91 16.22 20.13
C LYS A 69 -3.57 15.26 19.12
N GLY A 70 -2.78 14.82 18.13
CA GLY A 70 -3.24 13.90 17.10
C GLY A 70 -3.93 14.57 15.89
N ASN A 71 -4.06 15.88 15.87
CA ASN A 71 -4.72 16.60 14.78
C ASN A 71 -3.76 16.86 13.61
N VAL A 72 -3.30 15.77 12.98
CA VAL A 72 -2.48 15.77 11.76
C VAL A 72 -3.21 14.99 10.68
N PRO A 73 -3.39 15.53 9.47
CA PRO A 73 -4.01 14.80 8.37
C PRO A 73 -3.32 13.46 8.09
N GLU A 74 -4.11 12.40 7.84
CA GLU A 74 -3.59 11.04 7.59
C GLU A 74 -2.56 11.02 6.45
N SER A 75 -2.73 11.85 5.44
CA SER A 75 -1.79 11.99 4.32
C SER A 75 -0.36 12.37 4.74
N LYS A 76 -0.20 12.91 5.96
CA LYS A 76 1.10 13.28 6.54
C LYS A 76 1.60 12.29 7.60
N TRP A 77 0.86 11.22 7.88
CA TRP A 77 1.27 10.24 8.88
C TRP A 77 2.49 9.46 8.44
N LEU A 78 3.28 9.06 9.43
CA LEU A 78 4.42 8.14 9.32
C LEU A 78 5.54 8.61 8.39
N THR A 79 5.63 9.91 8.13
CA THR A 79 6.69 10.52 7.32
C THR A 79 7.97 10.82 8.11
N GLY A 80 8.01 10.40 9.38
CA GLY A 80 9.12 10.68 10.29
C GLY A 80 9.05 12.04 10.97
N ASP A 81 9.95 12.28 11.92
CA ASP A 81 10.11 13.57 12.58
C ASP A 81 11.59 13.96 12.66
N THR A 82 11.87 15.24 12.49
CA THR A 82 13.21 15.84 12.67
C THR A 82 13.46 16.30 14.10
N ILE A 83 12.44 16.28 14.97
CA ILE A 83 12.59 16.51 16.40
C ILE A 83 13.19 15.25 17.02
N GLY A 84 14.39 15.41 17.61
CA GLY A 84 15.12 14.29 18.21
C GLY A 84 14.75 14.05 19.66
N TRP A 85 14.75 12.78 20.04
CA TRP A 85 14.61 12.32 21.42
C TRP A 85 16.00 12.16 22.02
N ARG A 86 16.39 13.07 22.93
CA ARG A 86 17.69 13.05 23.59
C ARG A 86 17.65 12.12 24.81
N GLY A 87 18.64 11.26 24.91
CA GLY A 87 18.86 10.35 26.05
C GLY A 87 20.35 10.18 26.35
N PRO A 88 20.71 9.35 27.34
CA PRO A 88 22.11 9.13 27.72
C PRO A 88 23.02 8.62 26.61
N LEU A 89 22.43 7.86 25.65
CA LEU A 89 23.18 7.30 24.52
C LEU A 89 23.33 8.28 23.34
N GLY A 90 22.56 9.38 23.35
CA GLY A 90 22.52 10.33 22.25
C GLY A 90 21.11 10.74 21.85
N THR A 91 20.93 11.14 20.60
CA THR A 91 19.65 11.60 20.06
C THR A 91 19.14 10.67 18.97
N SER A 92 17.95 10.09 19.19
CA SER A 92 17.22 9.26 18.23
C SER A 92 16.16 10.08 17.52
N TYR A 93 15.83 9.71 16.29
CA TYR A 93 14.78 10.34 15.48
C TYR A 93 13.76 9.32 15.01
N GLY A 94 12.49 9.69 14.98
CA GLY A 94 11.43 8.84 14.46
C GLY A 94 11.56 8.65 12.96
N SER A 95 11.87 7.44 12.52
CA SER A 95 12.10 7.12 11.09
C SER A 95 10.88 7.42 10.23
N ASN A 96 11.11 7.77 8.96
CA ASN A 96 10.07 7.79 7.95
C ASN A 96 9.69 6.35 7.57
N LEU A 97 8.59 5.85 8.15
CA LEU A 97 8.13 4.48 7.94
C LEU A 97 7.61 4.25 6.52
N ARG A 98 7.14 5.29 5.84
CA ARG A 98 6.65 5.19 4.47
C ARG A 98 7.77 4.90 3.45
N LEU A 99 8.97 5.42 3.71
CA LEU A 99 10.16 5.12 2.92
C LEU A 99 10.79 3.80 3.37
N LEU A 100 10.84 3.53 4.68
CA LEU A 100 11.40 2.30 5.25
C LEU A 100 10.65 1.06 4.75
N ILE A 101 9.32 1.06 4.87
CA ILE A 101 8.49 -0.08 4.44
C ILE A 101 8.53 -0.28 2.93
N GLY A 102 8.74 0.80 2.15
CA GLY A 102 8.91 0.69 0.71
C GLY A 102 10.10 -0.17 0.28
N ALA A 103 11.09 -0.35 1.16
CA ALA A 103 12.28 -1.17 0.92
C ALA A 103 12.11 -2.66 1.26
N PHE A 104 10.98 -3.05 1.88
CA PHE A 104 10.73 -4.43 2.33
C PHE A 104 9.57 -5.08 1.58
N THR A 105 9.67 -6.39 1.39
CA THR A 105 8.50 -7.26 1.19
C THR A 105 7.73 -7.40 2.52
N GLU A 106 6.52 -7.92 2.48
CA GLU A 106 5.71 -8.17 3.68
C GLU A 106 6.43 -9.12 4.65
N GLU A 107 7.01 -10.20 4.13
CA GLU A 107 7.74 -11.20 4.93
C GLU A 107 8.99 -10.61 5.59
N GLU A 108 9.76 -9.81 4.84
CA GLU A 108 10.93 -9.11 5.38
C GLU A 108 10.55 -8.11 6.46
N TRP A 109 9.43 -7.40 6.27
CA TRP A 109 8.89 -6.51 7.29
C TRP A 109 8.51 -7.25 8.56
N ILE A 110 7.74 -8.34 8.46
CA ILE A 110 7.34 -9.16 9.61
C ILE A 110 8.58 -9.69 10.35
N LYS A 111 9.54 -10.25 9.63
CA LYS A 111 10.79 -10.73 10.19
C LYS A 111 11.55 -9.62 10.91
N MET A 112 11.70 -8.47 10.29
CA MET A 112 12.36 -7.30 10.87
C MET A 112 11.64 -6.84 12.14
N ALA A 113 10.31 -6.71 12.10
CA ALA A 113 9.50 -6.27 13.22
C ALA A 113 9.63 -7.22 14.43
N LYS A 114 9.64 -8.55 14.19
CA LYS A 114 9.80 -9.57 15.22
C LYS A 114 11.17 -9.59 15.88
N THR A 115 12.21 -9.13 15.19
CA THR A 115 13.61 -9.22 15.66
C THR A 115 14.24 -7.85 15.93
N LEU A 116 13.50 -6.77 15.73
CA LEU A 116 14.00 -5.41 15.87
C LEU A 116 14.59 -5.19 17.28
N LYS A 117 15.81 -4.65 17.31
CA LYS A 117 16.41 -4.07 18.50
C LYS A 117 16.65 -2.58 18.21
N SER A 118 15.91 -1.73 18.89
CA SER A 118 15.97 -0.30 18.69
C SER A 118 16.38 0.43 19.96
N ARG A 119 16.87 1.66 19.79
CA ARG A 119 17.18 2.57 20.89
C ARG A 119 15.92 3.18 21.46
N PRO A 120 15.92 3.58 22.74
CA PRO A 120 14.85 4.41 23.28
C PRO A 120 14.66 5.70 22.43
N PRO A 121 13.43 6.21 22.32
CA PRO A 121 12.21 5.78 23.03
C PRO A 121 11.40 4.70 22.28
N MET A 122 11.87 4.13 21.17
CA MET A 122 11.11 3.14 20.39
C MET A 122 10.83 1.88 21.23
N PRO A 123 9.55 1.56 21.54
CA PRO A 123 9.18 0.42 22.36
C PRO A 123 9.16 -0.87 21.54
N HIS A 124 10.31 -1.26 20.97
CA HIS A 124 10.42 -2.43 20.07
C HIS A 124 9.93 -3.75 20.68
N PRO A 125 9.96 -4.01 22.03
CA PRO A 125 9.38 -5.23 22.56
C PRO A 125 7.89 -5.39 22.25
N ILE A 126 7.13 -4.29 22.20
CA ILE A 126 5.71 -4.33 21.83
C ILE A 126 5.59 -4.79 20.38
N LEU A 127 6.40 -4.23 19.48
CA LEU A 127 6.41 -4.62 18.06
C LEU A 127 6.81 -6.09 17.88
N ASN A 128 7.82 -6.56 18.64
CA ASN A 128 8.28 -7.95 18.59
C ASN A 128 7.20 -8.95 19.06
N ALA A 129 6.33 -8.56 19.99
CA ALA A 129 5.28 -9.40 20.56
C ALA A 129 3.99 -9.45 19.72
N MET A 130 3.85 -8.58 18.71
CA MET A 130 2.62 -8.52 17.89
C MET A 130 2.43 -9.78 17.05
N ASP A 131 1.19 -10.19 16.83
CA ASP A 131 0.85 -11.25 15.88
C ASP A 131 1.20 -10.89 14.43
N ASN A 132 1.43 -11.90 13.60
CA ASN A 132 1.78 -11.69 12.20
C ASN A 132 0.69 -10.94 11.44
N GLU A 133 -0.58 -11.24 11.73
CA GLU A 133 -1.74 -10.58 11.12
C GLU A 133 -1.78 -9.08 11.41
N ASP A 134 -1.43 -8.67 12.63
CA ASP A 134 -1.37 -7.27 13.02
C ASP A 134 -0.16 -6.56 12.37
N LEU A 135 0.99 -7.21 12.31
CA LEU A 135 2.16 -6.70 11.58
C LEU A 135 1.88 -6.57 10.08
N GLN A 136 1.20 -7.56 9.48
CA GLN A 136 0.73 -7.51 8.10
C GLN A 136 -0.23 -6.34 7.87
N ALA A 137 -1.17 -6.14 8.78
CA ALA A 137 -2.11 -5.03 8.71
C ALA A 137 -1.40 -3.66 8.73
N ILE A 138 -0.40 -3.49 9.61
CA ILE A 138 0.44 -2.28 9.65
C ILE A 138 1.18 -2.09 8.32
N TYR A 139 1.77 -3.16 7.77
CA TYR A 139 2.44 -3.12 6.48
C TYR A 139 1.51 -2.61 5.37
N TRP A 140 0.32 -3.20 5.23
CA TRP A 140 -0.63 -2.84 4.19
C TRP A 140 -1.15 -1.42 4.35
N PHE A 141 -1.36 -0.94 5.58
CA PHE A 141 -1.72 0.45 5.81
C PHE A 141 -0.60 1.41 5.37
N ILE A 142 0.66 1.13 5.71
CA ILE A 142 1.78 1.98 5.29
C ILE A 142 1.96 1.94 3.78
N ARG A 143 1.80 0.78 3.14
CA ARG A 143 1.79 0.63 1.68
C ARG A 143 0.63 1.40 1.02
N TYR A 144 -0.54 1.40 1.65
CA TYR A 144 -1.70 2.19 1.22
C TYR A 144 -1.41 3.69 1.23
N LEU A 145 -0.76 4.20 2.27
CA LEU A 145 -0.34 5.60 2.33
C LEU A 145 0.67 5.98 1.23
N GLY A 146 1.43 5.00 0.73
CA GLY A 146 2.46 5.17 -0.28
C GLY A 146 3.67 5.98 0.19
N PRO A 147 4.76 6.04 -0.58
CA PRO A 147 5.97 6.78 -0.24
C PRO A 147 5.71 8.30 -0.17
N SER A 148 6.26 8.95 0.84
CA SER A 148 6.16 10.42 0.99
C SER A 148 7.22 10.94 1.97
N GLY A 149 7.52 12.23 1.90
CA GLY A 149 8.48 12.89 2.77
C GLY A 149 9.93 12.61 2.39
N LYS A 150 10.83 12.87 3.33
CA LYS A 150 12.29 12.72 3.19
C LYS A 150 12.83 11.81 4.30
N HIS A 151 14.06 11.34 4.15
CA HIS A 151 14.77 10.68 5.24
C HIS A 151 14.98 11.65 6.41
N VAL A 152 14.81 11.14 7.62
CA VAL A 152 15.10 11.88 8.84
C VAL A 152 16.60 11.82 9.16
N PRO A 153 17.11 12.69 10.07
CA PRO A 153 18.50 12.61 10.50
C PRO A 153 18.87 11.24 11.08
N ALA A 154 20.09 10.82 10.86
CA ALA A 154 20.64 9.63 11.52
C ALA A 154 20.78 9.86 13.04
N PHE A 155 20.84 8.75 13.79
CA PHE A 155 21.16 8.81 15.21
C PHE A 155 22.45 9.59 15.47
N LYS A 156 22.42 10.49 16.45
CA LYS A 156 23.59 11.25 16.91
C LYS A 156 24.04 10.73 18.26
N PRO A 157 25.23 10.09 18.38
CA PRO A 157 25.76 9.68 19.67
C PRO A 157 25.87 10.85 20.66
N ALA A 158 25.86 10.54 21.96
CA ALA A 158 26.25 11.49 22.98
C ALA A 158 27.72 11.86 22.78
N GLY A 159 28.06 13.14 22.87
CA GLY A 159 29.45 13.61 22.88
C GLY A 159 30.10 13.38 24.21
#